data_5618df12eb2671d06f74db1fce857489
#
_entry.id   5618df12eb2671d06f74db1fce857489
#
_cell.length_a   1.000
_cell.length_b   1.000
_cell.length_c   1.000
_cell.angle_alpha   90.00
_cell.angle_beta   90.00
_cell.angle_gamma   90.00
#
_symmetry.space_group_name_H-M   'P 1'
#
loop_
_entity.id
_entity.type
_entity.pdbx_description
1 polymer ?
#
loop_
_entity_poly.entity_id
_entity_poly.type
_entity_poly.pdbx_seq_one_letter_code
_entity_poly.pdbx_strand_id
1 'polypeptide(L)'
;MEMLDVKPIVYVVHCIDTEGPLYESHEAIFDLLEKEFGIKLMPTESNYKKLLKKELDFGDNTKGVYNLIDPNKFAINGDWEILFHNIEHITTPEFRNKLLDSSGHGWIYNWFCMDHVGFTGDNPRRRDNGHHKIFDKYMSLIKKQNLGDIVQFHHHPVPHSGNFHESGIAYWGRSTLDDILTRKIIDRSWFPTVYRPGFHTERPDSNWFLEQWIPFDYANQAVANAIDNQPRVAYGRFGDWRHAPVEWKPYHPSHDDYQKKGECRRWITRCLNMYARLREINQQDVDEAFACAQQTGTAILAFTDHDYKNMEFDVDRIRALIEKSAAKFKDVEYLYSDAITAMRCCCGLQYSDIGMQAGIENEDGRIVLKVATQNDIFGPQPYLALKLNDGRYLWDNFDFYKKNVWVYTFDADSVPYPYIDKIGVATNNAYGKVEILNYDKKTDKWNKTSLN
;
A
#
# COMPACT_ATOMS: atom_id res chain seq x y z
N MET A 1 39.78 10.91 -14.01
CA MET A 1 38.77 10.06 -13.31
C MET A 1 37.66 9.89 -14.33
N GLU A 2 37.68 8.79 -15.08
CA GLU A 2 36.59 8.45 -16.00
C GLU A 2 35.31 8.36 -15.16
N MET A 3 34.34 9.21 -15.47
CA MET A 3 32.99 9.02 -14.94
C MET A 3 32.53 7.69 -15.50
N LEU A 4 32.36 6.68 -14.62
CA LEU A 4 31.64 5.47 -14.96
C LEU A 4 30.30 5.94 -15.56
N ASP A 5 30.08 5.57 -16.81
CA ASP A 5 28.84 5.88 -17.55
C ASP A 5 27.71 5.06 -16.92
N VAL A 6 27.14 5.61 -15.83
CA VAL A 6 26.05 4.95 -15.09
C VAL A 6 24.81 5.05 -15.95
N LYS A 7 24.40 3.93 -16.53
CA LYS A 7 23.18 3.90 -17.34
C LYS A 7 21.96 4.32 -16.52
N PRO A 8 21.03 5.03 -17.16
CA PRO A 8 19.73 5.33 -16.55
C PRO A 8 18.97 4.06 -16.19
N ILE A 9 18.24 4.09 -15.06
CA ILE A 9 17.55 2.92 -14.52
C ILE A 9 16.06 3.19 -14.30
N VAL A 10 15.20 2.30 -14.80
CA VAL A 10 13.79 2.21 -14.43
C VAL A 10 13.62 1.15 -13.34
N TYR A 11 13.20 1.55 -12.14
CA TYR A 11 12.80 0.62 -11.09
C TYR A 11 11.35 0.21 -11.30
N VAL A 12 11.14 -1.07 -11.61
CA VAL A 12 9.82 -1.64 -11.87
C VAL A 12 9.26 -2.18 -10.56
N VAL A 13 8.16 -1.59 -10.09
CA VAL A 13 7.55 -1.90 -8.78
C VAL A 13 6.12 -2.40 -8.98
N HIS A 14 5.91 -3.68 -8.74
CA HIS A 14 4.57 -4.28 -8.74
C HIS A 14 3.97 -4.24 -7.34
N CYS A 15 2.99 -3.37 -7.14
CA CYS A 15 2.21 -3.27 -5.92
C CYS A 15 0.96 -4.14 -6.02
N ILE A 16 0.66 -4.95 -5.00
CA ILE A 16 -0.53 -5.79 -4.97
C ILE A 16 -1.33 -5.46 -3.73
N ASP A 17 -2.52 -4.90 -3.93
CA ASP A 17 -3.46 -4.65 -2.85
C ASP A 17 -4.08 -6.00 -2.45
N THR A 18 -3.62 -6.54 -1.30
CA THR A 18 -4.04 -7.85 -0.82
C THR A 18 -5.22 -7.72 0.11
N GLU A 19 -6.40 -7.96 -0.45
CA GLU A 19 -7.68 -7.86 0.25
C GLU A 19 -8.26 -9.23 0.65
N GLY A 20 -7.59 -10.30 0.27
CA GLY A 20 -8.06 -11.67 0.46
C GLY A 20 -9.15 -12.08 -0.54
N PRO A 21 -9.76 -13.25 -0.35
CA PRO A 21 -10.65 -13.85 -1.32
C PRO A 21 -11.84 -12.97 -1.67
N LEU A 22 -12.12 -12.88 -2.95
CA LEU A 22 -13.29 -12.21 -3.51
C LEU A 22 -13.74 -12.91 -4.78
N TYR A 23 -15.05 -12.99 -4.97
CA TYR A 23 -15.69 -13.53 -6.17
C TYR A 23 -16.82 -12.62 -6.63
N GLU A 24 -16.84 -12.28 -7.90
CA GLU A 24 -17.95 -11.58 -8.53
C GLU A 24 -18.84 -12.60 -9.25
N SER A 25 -20.10 -12.65 -8.86
CA SER A 25 -21.08 -13.51 -9.54
C SER A 25 -21.53 -12.91 -10.88
N HIS A 26 -22.15 -13.74 -11.71
CA HIS A 26 -22.72 -13.27 -12.97
C HIS A 26 -23.79 -12.19 -12.74
N GLU A 27 -24.60 -12.31 -11.68
CA GLU A 27 -25.63 -11.33 -11.32
C GLU A 27 -25.01 -9.96 -11.03
N ALA A 28 -23.88 -9.90 -10.32
CA ALA A 28 -23.18 -8.66 -10.02
C ALA A 28 -22.77 -7.90 -11.30
N ILE A 29 -22.51 -8.60 -12.40
CA ILE A 29 -22.17 -7.99 -13.70
C ILE A 29 -23.38 -7.26 -14.27
N PHE A 30 -24.57 -7.85 -14.20
CA PHE A 30 -25.78 -7.20 -14.66
C PHE A 30 -26.16 -5.99 -13.82
N ASP A 31 -25.94 -6.06 -12.50
CA ASP A 31 -26.13 -4.92 -11.59
C ASP A 31 -25.16 -3.77 -11.95
N LEU A 32 -23.92 -4.10 -12.30
CA LEU A 32 -22.94 -3.11 -12.76
C LEU A 32 -23.35 -2.46 -14.09
N LEU A 33 -23.87 -3.23 -15.05
CA LEU A 33 -24.37 -2.70 -16.34
C LEU A 33 -25.52 -1.71 -16.12
N GLU A 34 -26.46 -2.04 -15.23
CA GLU A 34 -27.55 -1.13 -14.88
C GLU A 34 -27.01 0.13 -14.17
N LYS A 35 -26.13 -0.05 -13.21
CA LYS A 35 -25.57 1.03 -12.41
C LYS A 35 -24.73 2.02 -13.24
N GLU A 36 -23.86 1.52 -14.09
CA GLU A 36 -22.86 2.35 -14.78
C GLU A 36 -23.38 2.91 -16.12
N PHE A 37 -24.26 2.17 -16.79
CA PHE A 37 -24.76 2.53 -18.15
C PHE A 37 -26.29 2.65 -18.22
N GLY A 38 -27.04 2.36 -17.15
CA GLY A 38 -28.50 2.32 -17.19
C GLY A 38 -29.06 1.15 -18.02
N ILE A 39 -28.23 0.16 -18.34
CA ILE A 39 -28.62 -0.97 -19.20
C ILE A 39 -29.25 -2.07 -18.36
N LYS A 40 -30.54 -2.27 -18.51
CA LYS A 40 -31.30 -3.35 -17.88
C LYS A 40 -31.32 -4.58 -18.78
N LEU A 41 -30.51 -5.56 -18.44
CA LEU A 41 -30.46 -6.85 -19.12
C LEU A 41 -30.79 -7.96 -18.10
N MET A 42 -31.68 -8.87 -18.45
CA MET A 42 -32.03 -9.99 -17.56
C MET A 42 -30.80 -10.85 -17.25
N PRO A 43 -30.52 -11.15 -15.97
CA PRO A 43 -29.35 -11.94 -15.54
C PRO A 43 -29.53 -13.42 -15.85
N THR A 44 -29.50 -13.77 -17.13
CA THR A 44 -29.61 -15.13 -17.63
C THR A 44 -28.29 -15.62 -18.22
N GLU A 45 -28.04 -16.92 -18.11
CA GLU A 45 -26.86 -17.56 -18.70
C GLU A 45 -26.75 -17.28 -20.22
N SER A 46 -27.89 -17.19 -20.92
CA SER A 46 -27.92 -16.82 -22.35
C SER A 46 -27.41 -15.40 -22.60
N ASN A 47 -27.88 -14.43 -21.80
CA ASN A 47 -27.43 -13.05 -21.93
C ASN A 47 -25.96 -12.90 -21.53
N TYR A 48 -25.52 -13.61 -20.47
CA TYR A 48 -24.12 -13.63 -20.07
C TYR A 48 -23.21 -14.14 -21.19
N LYS A 49 -23.58 -15.27 -21.83
CA LYS A 49 -22.82 -15.79 -22.98
C LYS A 49 -22.78 -14.83 -24.18
N LYS A 50 -23.87 -14.12 -24.48
CA LYS A 50 -23.91 -13.09 -25.53
C LYS A 50 -23.00 -11.91 -25.19
N LEU A 51 -22.99 -11.47 -23.92
CA LEU A 51 -22.08 -10.43 -23.45
C LEU A 51 -20.60 -10.84 -23.65
N LEU A 52 -20.21 -12.02 -23.18
CA LEU A 52 -18.84 -12.52 -23.33
C LEU A 52 -18.39 -12.65 -24.78
N LYS A 53 -19.31 -13.05 -25.68
CA LYS A 53 -19.06 -13.17 -27.11
C LYS A 53 -19.12 -11.85 -27.86
N LYS A 54 -19.46 -10.75 -27.16
CA LYS A 54 -19.62 -9.41 -27.74
C LYS A 54 -20.69 -9.36 -28.84
N GLU A 55 -21.77 -10.13 -28.71
CA GLU A 55 -22.85 -10.26 -29.66
C GLU A 55 -23.95 -9.19 -29.51
N LEU A 56 -23.88 -8.34 -28.47
CA LEU A 56 -24.87 -7.31 -28.17
C LEU A 56 -24.32 -5.93 -28.54
N ASP A 57 -25.16 -5.11 -29.15
CA ASP A 57 -24.84 -3.71 -29.46
C ASP A 57 -25.55 -2.78 -28.45
N PHE A 58 -24.81 -1.88 -27.87
CA PHE A 58 -25.27 -0.89 -26.89
C PHE A 58 -25.06 0.55 -27.38
N GLY A 59 -24.93 0.74 -28.67
CA GLY A 59 -24.65 2.04 -29.30
C GLY A 59 -23.32 2.61 -28.81
N ASP A 60 -23.31 3.88 -28.40
CA ASP A 60 -22.12 4.58 -27.95
C ASP A 60 -21.50 3.95 -26.68
N ASN A 61 -22.29 3.20 -25.91
CA ASN A 61 -21.83 2.53 -24.72
C ASN A 61 -21.14 1.18 -24.99
N THR A 62 -21.18 0.64 -26.20
CA THR A 62 -20.69 -0.71 -26.54
C THR A 62 -19.26 -0.93 -26.10
N LYS A 63 -18.35 0.01 -26.37
CA LYS A 63 -16.94 -0.07 -25.96
C LYS A 63 -16.79 -0.07 -24.43
N GLY A 64 -17.52 0.81 -23.74
CA GLY A 64 -17.51 0.92 -22.28
C GLY A 64 -18.04 -0.35 -21.60
N VAL A 65 -19.17 -0.89 -22.12
CA VAL A 65 -19.75 -2.15 -21.64
C VAL A 65 -18.75 -3.29 -21.75
N TYR A 66 -18.15 -3.49 -22.93
CA TYR A 66 -17.20 -4.60 -23.11
C TYR A 66 -15.88 -4.43 -22.37
N ASN A 67 -15.49 -3.21 -22.02
CA ASN A 67 -14.41 -2.96 -21.09
C ASN A 67 -14.78 -3.33 -19.65
N LEU A 68 -16.02 -3.02 -19.23
CA LEU A 68 -16.50 -3.30 -17.88
C LEU A 68 -16.61 -4.81 -17.60
N ILE A 69 -17.06 -5.58 -18.60
CA ILE A 69 -17.37 -7.02 -18.48
C ILE A 69 -16.23 -7.93 -18.95
N ASP A 70 -15.03 -7.42 -19.14
CA ASP A 70 -13.89 -8.27 -19.49
C ASP A 70 -13.60 -9.24 -18.34
N PRO A 71 -13.62 -10.56 -18.58
CA PRO A 71 -13.45 -11.57 -17.53
C PRO A 71 -12.14 -11.43 -16.75
N ASN A 72 -11.06 -10.93 -17.38
CA ASN A 72 -9.77 -10.74 -16.71
C ASN A 72 -9.80 -9.57 -15.70
N LYS A 73 -10.86 -8.78 -15.68
CA LYS A 73 -11.06 -7.69 -14.72
C LYS A 73 -11.94 -8.09 -13.52
N PHE A 74 -12.38 -9.35 -13.48
CA PHE A 74 -13.25 -9.84 -12.42
C PHE A 74 -12.47 -10.36 -11.24
N ALA A 75 -13.10 -10.31 -10.06
CA ALA A 75 -12.66 -11.05 -8.90
C ALA A 75 -13.04 -12.52 -9.08
N ILE A 76 -12.05 -13.41 -9.12
CA ILE A 76 -12.22 -14.83 -9.42
C ILE A 76 -11.77 -15.75 -8.29
N ASN A 77 -10.99 -15.24 -7.33
CA ASN A 77 -10.41 -16.03 -6.25
C ASN A 77 -11.35 -16.03 -5.02
N GLY A 78 -12.41 -16.86 -5.07
CA GLY A 78 -13.52 -16.85 -4.12
C GLY A 78 -13.21 -17.36 -2.71
N ASP A 79 -12.14 -18.10 -2.53
CA ASP A 79 -11.69 -18.63 -1.25
C ASP A 79 -10.16 -18.63 -1.13
N TRP A 80 -9.67 -18.94 0.08
CA TRP A 80 -8.24 -18.93 0.35
C TRP A 80 -7.45 -20.02 -0.37
N GLU A 81 -8.06 -21.14 -0.69
CA GLU A 81 -7.40 -22.25 -1.38
C GLU A 81 -7.16 -21.88 -2.84
N ILE A 82 -8.19 -21.42 -3.53
CA ILE A 82 -8.09 -20.94 -4.92
C ILE A 82 -7.09 -19.78 -5.01
N LEU A 83 -7.22 -18.79 -4.12
CA LEU A 83 -6.35 -17.61 -4.12
C LEU A 83 -4.88 -18.02 -3.95
N PHE A 84 -4.57 -18.83 -2.93
CA PHE A 84 -3.17 -19.21 -2.69
C PHE A 84 -2.63 -20.20 -3.72
N HIS A 85 -3.46 -21.03 -4.34
CA HIS A 85 -3.05 -21.85 -5.49
C HIS A 85 -2.55 -20.95 -6.65
N ASN A 86 -3.29 -19.90 -6.97
CA ASN A 86 -2.91 -18.94 -8.01
C ASN A 86 -1.67 -18.13 -7.63
N ILE A 87 -1.57 -17.68 -6.38
CA ILE A 87 -0.40 -16.97 -5.86
C ILE A 87 0.85 -17.86 -5.88
N GLU A 88 0.76 -19.12 -5.45
CA GLU A 88 1.88 -20.05 -5.48
C GLU A 88 2.37 -20.30 -6.91
N HIS A 89 1.47 -20.34 -7.90
CA HIS A 89 1.85 -20.48 -9.31
C HIS A 89 2.68 -19.30 -9.81
N ILE A 90 2.20 -18.07 -9.62
CA ILE A 90 2.89 -16.85 -10.12
C ILE A 90 4.18 -16.52 -9.34
N THR A 91 4.35 -17.09 -8.17
CA THR A 91 5.54 -16.88 -7.34
C THR A 91 6.62 -17.95 -7.55
N THR A 92 6.41 -18.94 -8.42
CA THR A 92 7.44 -19.91 -8.80
C THR A 92 8.61 -19.23 -9.52
N PRO A 93 9.85 -19.78 -9.41
CA PRO A 93 10.99 -19.28 -10.19
C PRO A 93 10.73 -19.28 -11.69
N GLU A 94 10.05 -20.31 -12.21
CA GLU A 94 9.71 -20.44 -13.63
C GLU A 94 8.84 -19.28 -14.09
N PHE A 95 7.82 -18.90 -13.32
CA PHE A 95 6.97 -17.80 -13.67
C PHE A 95 7.68 -16.44 -13.52
N ARG A 96 8.41 -16.23 -12.43
CA ARG A 96 9.15 -14.98 -12.18
C ARG A 96 10.19 -14.70 -13.26
N ASN A 97 10.85 -15.75 -13.76
CA ASN A 97 11.94 -15.65 -14.71
C ASN A 97 11.50 -15.67 -16.19
N LYS A 98 10.19 -15.64 -16.48
CA LYS A 98 9.69 -15.52 -17.87
C LYS A 98 10.25 -14.28 -18.60
N LEU A 99 10.50 -13.19 -17.86
CA LEU A 99 11.25 -12.02 -18.32
C LEU A 99 12.19 -11.60 -17.20
N LEU A 100 13.50 -11.68 -17.43
CA LEU A 100 14.53 -11.23 -16.51
C LEU A 100 14.76 -9.72 -16.69
N ASP A 101 15.10 -9.04 -15.61
CA ASP A 101 15.53 -7.64 -15.66
C ASP A 101 16.95 -7.49 -16.22
N SER A 102 17.44 -6.27 -16.33
CA SER A 102 18.77 -5.97 -16.89
C SER A 102 19.93 -6.56 -16.08
N SER A 103 19.69 -6.95 -14.83
CA SER A 103 20.67 -7.62 -13.94
C SER A 103 20.49 -9.14 -13.88
N GLY A 104 19.54 -9.69 -14.62
CA GLY A 104 19.26 -11.12 -14.64
C GLY A 104 18.38 -11.63 -13.49
N HIS A 105 17.68 -10.74 -12.78
CA HIS A 105 16.75 -11.12 -11.72
C HIS A 105 15.32 -11.27 -12.26
N GLY A 106 14.53 -12.12 -11.59
CA GLY A 106 13.13 -12.34 -11.89
C GLY A 106 12.21 -11.33 -11.20
N TRP A 107 10.94 -11.40 -11.51
CA TRP A 107 9.89 -10.52 -11.02
C TRP A 107 9.78 -10.48 -9.49
N ILE A 108 9.63 -9.27 -8.90
CA ILE A 108 9.45 -9.02 -7.46
C ILE A 108 8.04 -8.52 -7.19
N TYR A 109 7.41 -9.01 -6.12
CA TYR A 109 6.09 -8.64 -5.68
C TYR A 109 6.14 -7.82 -4.39
N ASN A 110 5.30 -6.78 -4.30
CA ASN A 110 5.14 -5.97 -3.10
C ASN A 110 3.70 -6.14 -2.60
N TRP A 111 3.52 -6.90 -1.53
CA TRP A 111 2.22 -7.29 -0.98
C TRP A 111 1.73 -6.23 0.02
N PHE A 112 0.77 -5.41 -0.39
CA PHE A 112 0.17 -4.38 0.45
C PHE A 112 -1.02 -4.96 1.20
N CYS A 113 -0.81 -5.34 2.46
CA CYS A 113 -1.76 -6.12 3.23
C CYS A 113 -2.76 -5.25 4.01
N MET A 114 -4.05 -5.53 3.81
CA MET A 114 -5.14 -4.89 4.50
C MET A 114 -5.58 -5.69 5.73
N ASP A 115 -6.06 -4.99 6.78
CA ASP A 115 -6.80 -5.58 7.88
C ASP A 115 -8.30 -5.23 7.75
N HIS A 116 -9.16 -6.20 7.93
CA HIS A 116 -10.63 -6.05 7.86
C HIS A 116 -11.25 -5.78 9.23
N VAL A 117 -10.83 -4.69 9.86
CA VAL A 117 -11.34 -4.26 11.17
C VAL A 117 -12.16 -2.98 11.04
N GLY A 118 -13.07 -2.76 11.99
CA GLY A 118 -13.95 -1.59 11.98
C GLY A 118 -15.07 -1.64 10.94
N PHE A 119 -15.17 -2.68 10.12
CA PHE A 119 -16.32 -2.94 9.27
C PHE A 119 -17.46 -3.49 10.14
N THR A 120 -18.44 -2.65 10.43
CA THR A 120 -19.65 -3.01 11.18
C THR A 120 -20.80 -3.29 10.23
N GLY A 121 -21.72 -4.17 10.64
CA GLY A 121 -22.85 -4.58 9.82
C GLY A 121 -22.56 -5.84 9.01
N ASP A 122 -23.41 -6.14 8.05
CA ASP A 122 -23.27 -7.31 7.20
C ASP A 122 -22.00 -7.19 6.35
N ASN A 123 -21.14 -8.18 6.47
CA ASN A 123 -20.03 -8.37 5.57
C ASN A 123 -20.54 -9.16 4.34
N PRO A 124 -20.98 -8.49 3.26
CA PRO A 124 -21.63 -9.17 2.13
C PRO A 124 -20.68 -10.11 1.40
N ARG A 125 -19.38 -9.91 1.57
CA ARG A 125 -18.36 -10.81 1.01
C ARG A 125 -18.04 -11.98 1.94
N ARG A 126 -18.65 -12.07 3.13
CA ARG A 126 -18.44 -13.10 4.13
C ARG A 126 -16.97 -13.42 4.40
N ARG A 127 -16.12 -12.40 4.38
CA ARG A 127 -14.69 -12.57 4.59
C ARG A 127 -14.42 -12.82 6.06
N ASP A 128 -13.89 -13.98 6.36
CA ASP A 128 -13.32 -14.28 7.67
C ASP A 128 -11.90 -13.70 7.75
N ASN A 129 -11.84 -12.38 7.63
CA ASN A 129 -10.62 -11.61 7.73
C ASN A 129 -10.78 -10.68 8.93
N GLY A 130 -9.93 -10.73 9.85
CA GLY A 130 -9.85 -9.83 11.00
C GLY A 130 -8.49 -9.19 11.05
N HIS A 131 -8.05 -8.89 12.25
CA HIS A 131 -6.68 -8.47 12.46
C HIS A 131 -5.70 -9.56 12.03
N HIS A 132 -4.65 -9.16 11.30
CA HIS A 132 -3.47 -9.95 10.93
C HIS A 132 -3.68 -11.11 9.96
N LYS A 133 -4.88 -11.57 9.64
CA LYS A 133 -5.07 -12.80 8.87
C LYS A 133 -4.42 -12.74 7.47
N ILE A 134 -4.65 -11.65 6.74
CA ILE A 134 -4.01 -11.42 5.43
C ILE A 134 -2.50 -11.28 5.63
N PHE A 135 -2.09 -10.39 6.53
CA PHE A 135 -0.69 -10.14 6.83
C PHE A 135 0.08 -11.43 7.14
N ASP A 136 -0.44 -12.27 8.04
CA ASP A 136 0.22 -13.52 8.46
C ASP A 136 0.39 -14.50 7.30
N LYS A 137 -0.60 -14.59 6.39
CA LYS A 137 -0.52 -15.45 5.21
C LYS A 137 0.59 -14.99 4.26
N TYR A 138 0.64 -13.70 3.93
CA TYR A 138 1.67 -13.18 3.03
C TYR A 138 3.05 -13.13 3.67
N MET A 139 3.15 -12.83 4.97
CA MET A 139 4.42 -12.95 5.70
C MET A 139 4.95 -14.39 5.71
N SER A 140 4.07 -15.39 5.81
CA SER A 140 4.45 -16.81 5.71
C SER A 140 4.94 -17.16 4.31
N LEU A 141 4.27 -16.63 3.27
CA LEU A 141 4.65 -16.84 1.86
C LEU A 141 6.06 -16.28 1.60
N ILE A 142 6.31 -15.01 1.91
CA ILE A 142 7.61 -14.38 1.63
C ILE A 142 8.75 -15.01 2.42
N LYS A 143 8.51 -15.41 3.68
CA LYS A 143 9.51 -16.13 4.48
C LYS A 143 9.86 -17.50 3.90
N LYS A 144 8.87 -18.23 3.36
CA LYS A 144 9.07 -19.52 2.72
C LYS A 144 9.88 -19.40 1.44
N GLN A 145 9.64 -18.36 0.65
CA GLN A 145 10.24 -18.19 -0.67
C GLN A 145 11.58 -17.46 -0.63
N ASN A 146 11.69 -16.40 0.17
CA ASN A 146 12.89 -15.56 0.32
C ASN A 146 13.46 -15.04 -1.02
N LEU A 147 12.58 -14.51 -1.88
CA LEU A 147 12.90 -14.07 -3.26
C LEU A 147 12.86 -12.53 -3.42
N GLY A 148 13.02 -11.78 -2.33
CA GLY A 148 13.04 -10.31 -2.36
C GLY A 148 11.67 -9.64 -2.29
N ASP A 149 10.59 -10.39 -2.18
CA ASP A 149 9.25 -9.84 -1.94
C ASP A 149 9.15 -9.20 -0.56
N ILE A 150 8.33 -8.16 -0.44
CA ILE A 150 8.07 -7.49 0.84
C ILE A 150 6.57 -7.41 1.13
N VAL A 151 6.23 -7.30 2.42
CA VAL A 151 4.88 -6.96 2.89
C VAL A 151 4.86 -5.50 3.34
N GLN A 152 3.86 -4.75 2.87
CA GLN A 152 3.65 -3.35 3.20
C GLN A 152 2.19 -3.06 3.58
N PHE A 153 1.86 -1.80 3.84
CA PHE A 153 0.61 -1.41 4.45
C PHE A 153 -0.42 -0.90 3.44
N HIS A 154 -1.60 -1.50 3.49
CA HIS A 154 -2.79 -1.09 2.75
C HIS A 154 -3.94 -0.81 3.73
N HIS A 155 -4.64 0.30 3.55
CA HIS A 155 -5.75 0.66 4.41
C HIS A 155 -6.89 1.29 3.62
N HIS A 156 -8.12 0.85 3.91
CA HIS A 156 -9.34 1.48 3.45
C HIS A 156 -9.93 2.35 4.56
N PRO A 157 -10.01 3.67 4.41
CA PRO A 157 -10.74 4.48 5.37
C PRO A 157 -12.20 4.04 5.40
N VAL A 158 -12.70 3.68 6.59
CA VAL A 158 -14.05 3.14 6.77
C VAL A 158 -15.08 4.27 6.67
N PRO A 159 -16.08 4.20 5.77
CA PRO A 159 -17.11 5.22 5.69
C PRO A 159 -18.05 5.18 6.91
N HIS A 160 -18.72 6.28 7.17
CA HIS A 160 -19.67 6.36 8.29
C HIS A 160 -20.83 5.36 8.17
N SER A 161 -21.21 4.99 6.95
CA SER A 161 -22.18 3.92 6.69
C SER A 161 -21.74 2.53 7.17
N GLY A 162 -20.43 2.31 7.37
CA GLY A 162 -19.84 1.01 7.63
C GLY A 162 -19.78 0.10 6.39
N ASN A 163 -20.16 0.59 5.22
CA ASN A 163 -20.10 -0.18 3.97
C ASN A 163 -18.66 -0.20 3.44
N PHE A 164 -17.97 -1.31 3.60
CA PHE A 164 -16.58 -1.44 3.18
C PHE A 164 -16.38 -1.59 1.66
N HIS A 165 -17.45 -1.67 0.86
CA HIS A 165 -17.37 -1.50 -0.59
C HIS A 165 -17.21 -0.05 -1.02
N GLU A 166 -17.25 0.87 -0.06
CA GLU A 166 -17.09 2.30 -0.26
C GLU A 166 -15.94 2.79 0.60
N SER A 167 -15.18 3.76 0.12
CA SER A 167 -14.17 4.42 0.91
C SER A 167 -14.80 5.58 1.70
N GLY A 168 -14.42 5.69 2.96
CA GLY A 168 -14.62 6.92 3.71
C GLY A 168 -13.77 8.06 3.13
N ILE A 169 -14.14 9.28 3.47
CA ILE A 169 -13.41 10.49 3.09
C ILE A 169 -12.64 11.12 4.25
N ALA A 170 -12.64 10.45 5.40
CA ALA A 170 -11.94 10.89 6.61
C ALA A 170 -11.16 9.71 7.22
N TYR A 171 -9.87 9.91 7.47
CA TYR A 171 -9.01 8.94 8.15
C TYR A 171 -9.22 9.00 9.66
N TRP A 172 -9.39 10.21 10.22
CA TRP A 172 -9.61 10.43 11.64
C TRP A 172 -11.08 10.27 12.09
N GLY A 173 -11.96 9.89 11.21
CA GLY A 173 -13.35 9.64 11.55
C GLY A 173 -13.56 8.47 12.52
N ARG A 174 -12.56 7.60 12.68
CA ARG A 174 -12.57 6.44 13.59
C ARG A 174 -11.15 6.08 14.01
N SER A 175 -11.02 5.40 15.16
CA SER A 175 -9.75 4.88 15.68
C SER A 175 -9.22 3.61 14.97
N THR A 176 -9.85 3.19 13.87
CA THR A 176 -9.54 1.92 13.21
C THR A 176 -8.09 1.83 12.73
N LEU A 177 -7.57 2.92 12.16
CA LEU A 177 -6.20 2.97 11.66
C LEU A 177 -5.18 2.81 12.80
N ASP A 178 -5.41 3.53 13.90
CA ASP A 178 -4.55 3.45 15.09
C ASP A 178 -4.65 2.07 15.77
N ASP A 179 -5.86 1.48 15.82
CA ASP A 179 -6.06 0.11 16.34
C ASP A 179 -5.26 -0.91 15.51
N ILE A 180 -5.27 -0.80 14.18
CA ILE A 180 -4.49 -1.66 13.29
C ILE A 180 -2.99 -1.51 13.55
N LEU A 181 -2.46 -0.29 13.56
CA LEU A 181 -1.02 -0.05 13.76
C LEU A 181 -0.56 -0.50 15.14
N THR A 182 -1.32 -0.18 16.18
CA THR A 182 -1.05 -0.59 17.56
C THR A 182 -0.94 -2.12 17.67
N ARG A 183 -1.89 -2.86 17.07
CA ARG A 183 -1.85 -4.33 17.05
C ARG A 183 -0.69 -4.88 16.23
N LYS A 184 -0.34 -4.27 15.10
CA LYS A 184 0.83 -4.69 14.31
C LYS A 184 2.12 -4.56 15.11
N ILE A 185 2.29 -3.47 15.83
CA ILE A 185 3.47 -3.25 16.70
C ILE A 185 3.51 -4.27 17.81
N ILE A 186 2.44 -4.41 18.60
CA ILE A 186 2.39 -5.27 19.79
C ILE A 186 2.42 -6.76 19.42
N ASP A 187 1.63 -7.17 18.45
CA ASP A 187 1.40 -8.59 18.16
C ASP A 187 2.36 -9.16 17.13
N ARG A 188 2.93 -8.33 16.26
CA ARG A 188 3.76 -8.78 15.12
C ARG A 188 5.14 -8.14 15.06
N SER A 189 5.46 -7.21 15.96
CA SER A 189 6.71 -6.45 15.91
C SER A 189 6.98 -5.89 14.51
N TRP A 190 5.95 -5.24 13.95
CA TRP A 190 5.96 -4.72 12.60
C TRP A 190 5.39 -3.30 12.54
N PHE A 191 6.00 -2.43 11.73
CA PHE A 191 5.57 -1.07 11.46
C PHE A 191 5.80 -0.72 9.99
N PRO A 192 4.90 0.03 9.33
CA PRO A 192 4.99 0.28 7.90
C PRO A 192 6.07 1.29 7.52
N THR A 193 6.64 1.09 6.34
CA THR A 193 7.52 2.05 5.65
C THR A 193 6.86 2.60 4.38
N VAL A 194 6.02 1.79 3.75
CA VAL A 194 5.34 2.13 2.50
C VAL A 194 3.85 1.95 2.67
N TYR A 195 3.11 2.86 2.07
CA TYR A 195 1.66 2.92 2.13
C TYR A 195 1.02 2.87 0.75
N ARG A 196 -0.15 2.25 0.70
CA ARG A 196 -1.11 2.39 -0.40
C ARG A 196 -2.53 2.53 0.17
N PRO A 197 -3.27 3.58 -0.22
CA PRO A 197 -4.65 3.76 0.21
C PRO A 197 -5.61 2.89 -0.60
N GLY A 198 -6.66 2.40 0.05
CA GLY A 198 -7.80 1.83 -0.62
C GLY A 198 -8.48 2.83 -1.54
N PHE A 199 -8.91 2.39 -2.72
CA PHE A 199 -9.49 3.25 -3.75
C PHE A 199 -8.61 4.45 -4.12
N HIS A 200 -7.30 4.36 -3.91
CA HIS A 200 -6.34 5.47 -4.09
C HIS A 200 -6.76 6.76 -3.35
N THR A 201 -7.49 6.61 -2.23
CA THR A 201 -8.10 7.73 -1.53
C THR A 201 -7.08 8.43 -0.64
N GLU A 202 -6.68 9.63 -1.05
CA GLU A 202 -6.02 10.60 -0.19
C GLU A 202 -6.91 11.80 0.06
N ARG A 203 -6.73 12.38 1.25
CA ARG A 203 -7.44 13.57 1.74
C ARG A 203 -6.49 14.39 2.60
N PRO A 204 -6.83 15.61 2.98
CA PRO A 204 -5.96 16.41 3.86
C PRO A 204 -5.57 15.69 5.14
N ASP A 205 -6.50 14.99 5.79
CA ASP A 205 -6.22 14.28 7.04
C ASP A 205 -5.33 13.05 6.86
N SER A 206 -5.44 12.32 5.75
CA SER A 206 -4.48 11.25 5.43
C SER A 206 -3.08 11.81 5.15
N ASN A 207 -3.00 12.93 4.43
CA ASN A 207 -1.74 13.61 4.18
C ASN A 207 -1.00 13.95 5.48
N TRP A 208 -1.71 14.50 6.47
CA TRP A 208 -1.15 14.83 7.78
C TRP A 208 -0.81 13.59 8.61
N PHE A 209 -1.64 12.54 8.56
CA PHE A 209 -1.36 11.28 9.24
C PHE A 209 -0.09 10.62 8.70
N LEU A 210 0.02 10.49 7.39
CA LEU A 210 1.17 9.85 6.73
C LEU A 210 2.47 10.62 6.97
N GLU A 211 2.41 11.96 6.99
CA GLU A 211 3.53 12.84 7.31
C GLU A 211 4.14 12.58 8.70
N GLN A 212 3.37 12.00 9.62
CA GLN A 212 3.84 11.66 10.95
C GLN A 212 4.53 10.29 11.01
N TRP A 213 4.12 9.33 10.15
CA TRP A 213 4.45 7.94 10.41
C TRP A 213 5.09 7.20 9.24
N ILE A 214 4.75 7.51 7.98
CA ILE A 214 5.07 6.66 6.84
C ILE A 214 5.76 7.46 5.73
N PRO A 215 7.05 7.18 5.45
CA PRO A 215 7.84 8.01 4.53
C PRO A 215 7.47 7.84 3.05
N PHE A 216 6.96 6.69 2.61
CA PHE A 216 6.77 6.40 1.20
C PHE A 216 5.32 6.03 0.87
N ASP A 217 4.83 6.55 -0.25
CA ASP A 217 3.45 6.38 -0.70
C ASP A 217 3.39 6.11 -2.20
N TYR A 218 2.65 5.06 -2.57
CA TYR A 218 2.40 4.62 -3.95
C TYR A 218 0.95 4.85 -4.36
N ALA A 219 0.39 6.05 -4.12
CA ALA A 219 -1.03 6.35 -4.29
C ALA A 219 -1.34 7.13 -5.57
N ASN A 220 -0.38 7.88 -6.13
CA ASN A 220 -0.66 8.84 -7.20
C ASN A 220 -1.12 8.17 -8.49
N GLN A 221 -2.37 8.44 -8.88
CA GLN A 221 -3.02 7.93 -10.10
C GLN A 221 -3.10 8.98 -11.22
N ALA A 222 -2.30 10.03 -11.16
CA ALA A 222 -2.34 11.13 -12.14
C ALA A 222 -2.09 10.63 -13.56
N VAL A 223 -2.82 11.23 -14.51
CA VAL A 223 -2.69 11.00 -15.94
C VAL A 223 -2.65 12.33 -16.68
N ALA A 224 -1.98 12.37 -17.84
CA ALA A 224 -1.74 13.59 -18.58
C ALA A 224 -3.04 14.32 -19.01
N ASN A 225 -4.14 13.59 -19.25
CA ASN A 225 -5.44 14.13 -19.58
C ASN A 225 -6.41 13.90 -18.42
N ALA A 226 -6.45 14.84 -17.49
CA ALA A 226 -7.24 14.76 -16.25
C ALA A 226 -8.76 14.54 -16.45
N ILE A 227 -9.29 14.82 -17.65
CA ILE A 227 -10.74 14.81 -17.93
C ILE A 227 -11.27 13.37 -18.02
N ASP A 228 -10.46 12.39 -18.45
CA ASP A 228 -11.01 11.15 -18.98
C ASP A 228 -11.04 9.96 -18.04
N ASN A 229 -10.30 9.96 -16.92
CA ASN A 229 -10.00 8.69 -16.27
C ASN A 229 -10.05 8.69 -14.74
N GLN A 230 -10.41 9.80 -14.13
CA GLN A 230 -10.61 9.77 -12.68
C GLN A 230 -11.99 9.17 -12.37
N PRO A 231 -12.06 8.17 -11.48
CA PRO A 231 -13.34 7.71 -11.00
C PRO A 231 -14.14 8.87 -10.42
N ARG A 232 -15.45 8.80 -10.50
CA ARG A 232 -16.36 9.88 -10.13
C ARG A 232 -16.03 10.44 -8.73
N VAL A 233 -15.22 11.46 -8.70
CA VAL A 233 -14.83 12.19 -7.48
C VAL A 233 -16.06 12.69 -6.71
N ALA A 234 -17.16 12.97 -7.43
CA ALA A 234 -18.42 13.40 -6.85
C ALA A 234 -18.99 12.47 -5.76
N TYR A 235 -18.64 11.18 -5.78
CA TYR A 235 -19.09 10.22 -4.76
C TYR A 235 -18.13 10.05 -3.59
N GLY A 236 -16.98 10.73 -3.59
CA GLY A 236 -15.98 10.64 -2.52
C GLY A 236 -15.32 9.26 -2.37
N ARG A 237 -15.61 8.30 -3.26
CA ARG A 237 -15.13 6.91 -3.15
C ARG A 237 -13.69 6.72 -3.55
N PHE A 238 -13.16 7.62 -4.37
CA PHE A 238 -11.84 7.47 -4.99
C PHE A 238 -10.98 8.69 -4.71
N GLY A 239 -9.67 8.50 -4.74
CA GLY A 239 -8.71 9.58 -4.64
C GLY A 239 -8.81 10.54 -5.82
N ASP A 240 -8.64 11.83 -5.54
CA ASP A 240 -8.50 12.85 -6.57
C ASP A 240 -7.03 13.10 -6.87
N TRP A 241 -6.61 12.78 -8.09
CA TRP A 241 -5.23 12.92 -8.55
C TRP A 241 -5.10 13.80 -9.80
N ARG A 242 -6.16 14.58 -10.14
CA ARG A 242 -6.24 15.36 -11.38
C ARG A 242 -5.17 16.44 -11.49
N HIS A 243 -4.66 16.91 -10.34
CA HIS A 243 -3.64 17.98 -10.26
C HIS A 243 -2.27 17.50 -9.79
N ALA A 244 -2.15 16.18 -9.56
CA ALA A 244 -0.89 15.61 -9.10
C ALA A 244 0.13 15.49 -10.26
N PRO A 245 1.44 15.43 -9.94
CA PRO A 245 2.50 15.23 -10.92
C PRO A 245 2.29 13.94 -11.73
N VAL A 246 2.48 14.02 -13.05
CA VAL A 246 2.38 12.89 -13.97
C VAL A 246 3.73 12.24 -14.27
N GLU A 247 4.81 12.85 -13.80
CA GLU A 247 6.16 12.34 -13.98
C GLU A 247 6.36 11.03 -13.20
N TRP A 248 7.20 10.15 -13.73
CA TRP A 248 7.60 8.90 -13.08
C TRP A 248 8.73 9.11 -12.05
N LYS A 249 8.60 10.19 -11.27
CA LYS A 249 9.52 10.56 -10.19
C LYS A 249 8.75 10.79 -8.90
N PRO A 250 9.26 10.32 -7.76
CA PRO A 250 8.70 10.70 -6.47
C PRO A 250 8.76 12.21 -6.23
N TYR A 251 7.79 12.72 -5.47
CA TYR A 251 7.78 14.12 -5.05
C TYR A 251 7.37 14.24 -3.59
N HIS A 252 7.82 15.29 -2.93
CA HIS A 252 7.32 15.71 -1.63
C HIS A 252 5.99 16.45 -1.84
N PRO A 253 4.89 16.06 -1.19
CA PRO A 253 3.66 16.81 -1.29
C PRO A 253 3.72 18.11 -0.49
N SER A 254 2.82 19.04 -0.81
CA SER A 254 2.52 20.19 0.03
C SER A 254 1.72 19.77 1.26
N HIS A 255 1.91 20.45 2.37
CA HIS A 255 1.17 20.19 3.61
C HIS A 255 -0.36 20.31 3.43
N ASP A 256 -0.81 21.30 2.66
CA ASP A 256 -2.23 21.60 2.49
C ASP A 256 -2.86 20.85 1.29
N ASP A 257 -2.03 20.35 0.36
CA ASP A 257 -2.52 19.71 -0.87
C ASP A 257 -1.55 18.61 -1.32
N TYR A 258 -1.92 17.36 -1.07
CA TYR A 258 -1.11 16.20 -1.45
C TYR A 258 -0.84 16.08 -2.96
N GLN A 259 -1.62 16.76 -3.80
CA GLN A 259 -1.43 16.79 -5.25
C GLN A 259 -0.35 17.77 -5.70
N LYS A 260 0.05 18.71 -4.85
CA LYS A 260 1.07 19.72 -5.19
C LYS A 260 2.44 19.34 -4.62
N LYS A 261 3.49 19.64 -5.38
CA LYS A 261 4.86 19.55 -4.86
C LYS A 261 5.04 20.58 -3.74
N GLY A 262 5.69 20.17 -2.64
CA GLY A 262 5.90 21.01 -1.46
C GLY A 262 7.00 20.49 -0.55
N GLU A 263 6.84 20.65 0.75
CA GLU A 263 7.89 20.47 1.75
C GLU A 263 7.57 19.40 2.81
N CYS A 264 6.52 18.59 2.62
CA CYS A 264 6.30 17.45 3.48
C CYS A 264 7.51 16.50 3.46
N ARG A 265 7.77 15.82 4.57
CA ARG A 265 8.90 14.89 4.70
C ARG A 265 8.70 13.61 3.88
N ARG A 266 7.43 13.20 3.70
CA ARG A 266 7.08 12.01 2.94
C ARG A 266 7.23 12.19 1.44
N TRP A 267 7.30 11.07 0.75
CA TRP A 267 7.35 11.00 -0.71
C TRP A 267 6.11 10.32 -1.26
N ILE A 268 5.56 10.87 -2.34
CA ILE A 268 4.51 10.22 -3.12
C ILE A 268 5.07 9.88 -4.50
N THR A 269 4.78 8.68 -5.00
CA THR A 269 5.10 8.28 -6.38
C THR A 269 3.86 7.85 -7.14
N ARG A 270 3.94 7.98 -8.48
CA ARG A 270 2.90 7.53 -9.40
C ARG A 270 2.81 6.01 -9.39
N CYS A 271 1.58 5.48 -9.35
CA CYS A 271 1.29 4.05 -9.40
C CYS A 271 -0.05 3.82 -10.08
N LEU A 272 -0.07 3.26 -11.29
CA LEU A 272 -1.26 3.11 -12.12
C LEU A 272 -1.83 1.69 -12.04
N ASN A 273 -3.12 1.51 -12.35
CA ASN A 273 -3.71 0.18 -12.40
C ASN A 273 -3.13 -0.65 -13.57
N MET A 274 -2.87 -1.92 -13.35
CA MET A 274 -2.37 -2.83 -14.39
C MET A 274 -3.46 -3.13 -15.43
N TYR A 275 -4.54 -3.72 -14.98
CA TYR A 275 -5.69 -4.03 -15.81
C TYR A 275 -6.97 -3.93 -14.97
N ALA A 276 -7.70 -2.84 -15.10
CA ALA A 276 -8.85 -2.55 -14.26
C ALA A 276 -10.01 -1.99 -15.09
N ARG A 277 -11.19 -1.95 -14.49
CA ARG A 277 -12.38 -1.29 -15.09
C ARG A 277 -12.21 0.22 -15.20
N LEU A 278 -11.31 0.77 -14.38
CA LEU A 278 -10.86 2.15 -14.47
C LEU A 278 -9.68 2.26 -15.43
N ARG A 279 -9.08 3.45 -15.53
CA ARG A 279 -7.90 3.63 -16.37
C ARG A 279 -6.80 2.62 -16.02
N GLU A 280 -6.29 1.99 -17.04
CA GLU A 280 -5.19 1.05 -16.96
C GLU A 280 -3.90 1.62 -17.58
N ILE A 281 -2.77 1.16 -17.12
CA ILE A 281 -1.46 1.46 -17.68
C ILE A 281 -1.37 0.93 -19.12
N ASN A 282 -0.78 1.71 -20.01
CA ASN A 282 -0.63 1.38 -21.44
C ASN A 282 0.82 1.57 -21.91
N GLN A 283 1.10 1.30 -23.19
CA GLN A 283 2.46 1.39 -23.74
C GLN A 283 3.06 2.80 -23.61
N GLN A 284 2.25 3.84 -23.81
CA GLN A 284 2.74 5.21 -23.68
C GLN A 284 3.22 5.51 -22.25
N ASP A 285 2.50 5.04 -21.24
CA ASP A 285 2.88 5.23 -19.82
C ASP A 285 4.24 4.57 -19.52
N VAL A 286 4.48 3.37 -20.04
CA VAL A 286 5.75 2.67 -19.87
C VAL A 286 6.88 3.36 -20.65
N ASP A 287 6.64 3.79 -21.88
CA ASP A 287 7.60 4.56 -22.67
C ASP A 287 7.97 5.87 -21.97
N GLU A 288 7.00 6.57 -21.36
CA GLU A 288 7.22 7.79 -20.58
C GLU A 288 8.11 7.54 -19.35
N ALA A 289 7.97 6.38 -18.67
CA ALA A 289 8.84 6.03 -17.55
C ALA A 289 10.30 5.79 -18.01
N PHE A 290 10.49 5.10 -19.14
CA PHE A 290 11.83 4.91 -19.72
C PHE A 290 12.43 6.24 -20.19
N ALA A 291 11.67 7.10 -20.86
CA ALA A 291 12.11 8.42 -21.25
C ALA A 291 12.46 9.31 -20.04
N CYS A 292 11.69 9.20 -18.96
CA CYS A 292 11.98 9.90 -17.69
C CYS A 292 13.33 9.45 -17.10
N ALA A 293 13.58 8.14 -17.04
CA ALA A 293 14.86 7.62 -16.58
C ALA A 293 16.01 8.10 -17.47
N GLN A 294 15.86 8.05 -18.79
CA GLN A 294 16.86 8.52 -19.75
C GLN A 294 17.24 9.99 -19.53
N GLN A 295 16.25 10.83 -19.18
CA GLN A 295 16.47 12.26 -18.96
C GLN A 295 17.02 12.61 -17.56
N THR A 296 16.66 11.83 -16.55
CA THR A 296 16.89 12.19 -15.14
C THR A 296 17.78 11.19 -14.37
N GLY A 297 18.24 10.14 -15.04
CA GLY A 297 19.04 9.05 -14.46
C GLY A 297 18.23 7.92 -13.86
N THR A 298 17.07 8.19 -13.27
CA THR A 298 16.21 7.16 -12.65
C THR A 298 14.72 7.45 -12.80
N ALA A 299 13.88 6.41 -12.80
CA ALA A 299 12.43 6.52 -12.70
C ALA A 299 11.84 5.36 -11.90
N ILE A 300 10.65 5.52 -11.33
CA ILE A 300 9.86 4.43 -10.73
C ILE A 300 8.67 4.14 -11.63
N LEU A 301 8.70 3.00 -12.32
CA LEU A 301 7.54 2.47 -13.04
C LEU A 301 6.74 1.60 -12.06
N ALA A 302 5.79 2.20 -11.37
CA ALA A 302 4.94 1.48 -10.43
C ALA A 302 3.53 1.25 -10.99
N PHE A 303 3.00 0.08 -10.70
CA PHE A 303 1.65 -0.32 -11.08
C PHE A 303 1.04 -1.23 -10.02
N THR A 304 -0.29 -1.29 -10.00
CA THR A 304 -1.02 -2.01 -8.96
C THR A 304 -2.01 -3.00 -9.53
N ASP A 305 -2.18 -4.09 -8.80
CA ASP A 305 -3.17 -5.13 -9.03
C ASP A 305 -3.81 -5.56 -7.70
N HIS A 306 -4.70 -6.56 -7.74
CA HIS A 306 -5.36 -7.13 -6.58
C HIS A 306 -5.20 -8.66 -6.57
N ASP A 307 -5.01 -9.23 -5.39
CA ASP A 307 -4.81 -10.67 -5.19
C ASP A 307 -6.02 -11.53 -5.57
N TYR A 308 -7.22 -10.97 -5.61
CA TYR A 308 -8.45 -11.68 -6.01
C TYR A 308 -8.67 -11.80 -7.53
N LYS A 309 -7.77 -11.25 -8.37
CA LYS A 309 -7.87 -11.26 -9.84
C LYS A 309 -6.99 -12.33 -10.49
N ASN A 310 -7.05 -12.39 -11.82
CA ASN A 310 -6.14 -13.20 -12.63
C ASN A 310 -4.79 -12.48 -12.80
N MET A 311 -3.94 -12.55 -11.77
CA MET A 311 -2.64 -11.87 -11.77
C MET A 311 -1.66 -12.42 -12.81
N GLU A 312 -1.77 -13.68 -13.23
CA GLU A 312 -0.92 -14.23 -14.28
C GLU A 312 -1.09 -13.44 -15.59
N PHE A 313 -2.35 -13.23 -16.01
CA PHE A 313 -2.68 -12.45 -17.19
C PHE A 313 -2.14 -11.01 -17.09
N ASP A 314 -2.35 -10.38 -15.94
CA ASP A 314 -1.95 -8.99 -15.72
C ASP A 314 -0.42 -8.82 -15.76
N VAL A 315 0.33 -9.71 -15.12
CA VAL A 315 1.80 -9.68 -15.13
C VAL A 315 2.35 -9.93 -16.54
N ASP A 316 1.84 -10.93 -17.27
CA ASP A 316 2.32 -11.23 -18.63
C ASP A 316 2.02 -10.07 -19.60
N ARG A 317 0.88 -9.38 -19.43
CA ARG A 317 0.56 -8.14 -20.16
C ARG A 317 1.59 -7.03 -19.90
N ILE A 318 1.96 -6.79 -18.64
CA ILE A 318 2.94 -5.76 -18.31
C ILE A 318 4.35 -6.14 -18.80
N ARG A 319 4.73 -7.41 -18.73
CA ARG A 319 6.00 -7.88 -19.33
C ARG A 319 6.10 -7.48 -20.80
N ALA A 320 5.03 -7.71 -21.57
CA ALA A 320 5.01 -7.34 -22.99
C ALA A 320 5.15 -5.82 -23.24
N LEU A 321 4.64 -4.98 -22.32
CA LEU A 321 4.84 -3.52 -22.39
C LEU A 321 6.29 -3.14 -22.07
N ILE A 322 6.89 -3.74 -21.04
CA ILE A 322 8.28 -3.50 -20.64
C ILE A 322 9.24 -3.92 -21.73
N GLU A 323 9.08 -5.11 -22.33
CA GLU A 323 9.92 -5.59 -23.43
C GLU A 323 9.95 -4.62 -24.62
N LYS A 324 8.77 -4.09 -24.99
CA LYS A 324 8.66 -3.10 -26.08
C LYS A 324 9.40 -1.81 -25.75
N SER A 325 9.25 -1.30 -24.53
CA SER A 325 9.96 -0.10 -24.11
C SER A 325 11.47 -0.32 -24.00
N ALA A 326 11.91 -1.45 -23.44
CA ALA A 326 13.32 -1.81 -23.37
C ALA A 326 13.97 -1.96 -24.78
N ALA A 327 13.24 -2.49 -25.74
CA ALA A 327 13.70 -2.55 -27.13
C ALA A 327 13.83 -1.17 -27.80
N LYS A 328 13.02 -0.20 -27.38
CA LYS A 328 13.03 1.20 -27.87
C LYS A 328 14.12 2.03 -27.18
N PHE A 329 14.35 1.87 -25.87
CA PHE A 329 15.28 2.64 -25.05
C PHE A 329 16.48 1.79 -24.63
N LYS A 330 17.36 1.42 -25.58
CA LYS A 330 18.46 0.47 -25.40
C LYS A 330 19.55 0.91 -24.43
N ASP A 331 19.63 2.18 -24.14
CA ASP A 331 20.56 2.82 -23.21
C ASP A 331 19.99 2.90 -21.78
N VAL A 332 18.74 2.51 -21.57
CA VAL A 332 18.08 2.50 -20.26
C VAL A 332 17.96 1.06 -19.77
N GLU A 333 18.43 0.81 -18.55
CA GLU A 333 18.24 -0.46 -17.85
C GLU A 333 16.92 -0.44 -17.06
N TYR A 334 16.34 -1.63 -16.82
CA TYR A 334 15.24 -1.77 -15.89
C TYR A 334 15.53 -2.85 -14.87
N LEU A 335 15.13 -2.62 -13.63
CA LEU A 335 15.33 -3.54 -12.50
C LEU A 335 14.00 -3.78 -11.80
N TYR A 336 13.67 -5.04 -11.56
CA TYR A 336 12.58 -5.36 -10.65
C TYR A 336 12.98 -5.00 -9.22
N SER A 337 12.11 -4.34 -8.49
CA SER A 337 12.46 -3.80 -7.19
C SER A 337 11.34 -3.94 -6.16
N ASP A 338 11.73 -4.08 -4.91
CA ASP A 338 10.83 -3.76 -3.83
C ASP A 338 10.61 -2.24 -3.73
N ALA A 339 9.46 -1.87 -3.14
CA ALA A 339 9.00 -0.49 -3.11
C ALA A 339 9.90 0.45 -2.27
N ILE A 340 10.60 -0.09 -1.27
CA ILE A 340 11.50 0.69 -0.41
C ILE A 340 12.79 1.01 -1.17
N THR A 341 13.38 -0.01 -1.79
CA THR A 341 14.63 0.13 -2.56
C THR A 341 14.45 1.08 -3.73
N ALA A 342 13.34 0.99 -4.48
CA ALA A 342 13.03 1.92 -5.56
C ALA A 342 12.98 3.38 -5.07
N MET A 343 12.32 3.65 -3.93
CA MET A 343 12.28 4.98 -3.34
C MET A 343 13.66 5.46 -2.90
N ARG A 344 14.43 4.63 -2.22
CA ARG A 344 15.79 4.96 -1.78
C ARG A 344 16.68 5.39 -2.94
N CYS A 345 16.67 4.63 -4.01
CA CYS A 345 17.48 4.89 -5.19
C CYS A 345 17.01 6.14 -5.95
N CYS A 346 15.71 6.27 -6.21
CA CYS A 346 15.18 7.40 -7.00
C CYS A 346 15.22 8.74 -6.26
N CYS A 347 15.16 8.72 -4.93
CA CYS A 347 15.26 9.92 -4.10
C CYS A 347 16.69 10.20 -3.60
N GLY A 348 17.66 9.33 -3.92
CA GLY A 348 19.06 9.51 -3.49
C GLY A 348 19.23 9.48 -1.96
N LEU A 349 18.41 8.67 -1.27
CA LEU A 349 18.39 8.64 0.19
C LEU A 349 19.64 7.98 0.74
N GLN A 350 20.19 8.56 1.78
CA GLN A 350 21.38 8.04 2.43
C GLN A 350 21.02 7.17 3.62
N TYR A 351 21.72 6.04 3.76
CA TYR A 351 21.54 5.17 4.92
C TYR A 351 21.82 5.92 6.22
N SER A 352 20.94 5.75 7.18
CA SER A 352 21.11 6.22 8.55
C SER A 352 20.53 5.16 9.50
N ASP A 353 21.22 4.90 10.60
CA ASP A 353 20.69 4.07 11.67
C ASP A 353 19.77 4.91 12.57
N ILE A 354 18.82 4.29 13.26
CA ILE A 354 17.94 4.99 14.21
C ILE A 354 18.57 4.97 15.61
N GLY A 355 19.00 3.81 16.08
CA GLY A 355 19.59 3.60 17.38
C GLY A 355 18.62 3.87 18.52
N MET A 356 17.35 3.40 18.40
CA MET A 356 16.31 3.61 19.41
C MET A 356 16.55 2.79 20.66
N GLN A 357 16.35 3.43 21.81
CA GLN A 357 16.40 2.85 23.16
C GLN A 357 15.16 3.31 23.94
N ALA A 358 14.67 2.46 24.83
CA ALA A 358 13.58 2.79 25.74
C ALA A 358 13.84 2.19 27.13
N GLY A 359 13.34 2.86 28.16
CA GLY A 359 13.39 2.41 29.53
C GLY A 359 12.20 2.94 30.33
N ILE A 360 11.83 2.19 31.38
CA ILE A 360 10.80 2.60 32.34
C ILE A 360 11.53 2.99 33.64
N GLU A 361 11.31 4.23 34.06
CA GLU A 361 11.98 4.84 35.20
C GLU A 361 10.95 5.29 36.24
N ASN A 362 11.37 5.39 37.51
CA ASN A 362 10.56 6.04 38.53
C ASN A 362 11.18 7.40 38.82
N GLU A 363 10.48 8.46 38.43
CA GLU A 363 10.89 9.85 38.66
C GLU A 363 9.94 10.47 39.70
N ASP A 364 10.43 10.72 40.91
CA ASP A 364 9.69 11.35 42.01
C ASP A 364 8.33 10.67 42.31
N GLY A 365 8.29 9.34 42.24
CA GLY A 365 7.08 8.54 42.47
C GLY A 365 6.18 8.36 41.27
N ARG A 366 6.54 8.92 40.11
CA ARG A 366 5.82 8.75 38.83
C ARG A 366 6.52 7.69 37.99
N ILE A 367 5.77 6.82 37.36
CA ILE A 367 6.30 5.86 36.40
C ILE A 367 6.35 6.53 35.01
N VAL A 368 7.54 6.61 34.45
CA VAL A 368 7.80 7.30 33.18
C VAL A 368 8.43 6.33 32.17
N LEU A 369 7.91 6.25 30.98
CA LEU A 369 8.55 5.64 29.83
C LEU A 369 9.39 6.72 29.13
N LYS A 370 10.68 6.47 29.01
CA LYS A 370 11.61 7.35 28.28
C LYS A 370 12.12 6.67 27.04
N VAL A 371 12.01 7.34 25.91
CA VAL A 371 12.47 6.87 24.61
C VAL A 371 13.49 7.83 24.04
N ALA A 372 14.59 7.31 23.53
CA ALA A 372 15.64 8.10 22.89
C ALA A 372 16.11 7.46 21.57
N THR A 373 16.52 8.28 20.60
CA THR A 373 17.16 7.80 19.38
C THR A 373 18.53 8.47 19.20
N GLN A 374 19.47 7.75 18.59
CA GLN A 374 20.80 8.31 18.29
C GLN A 374 20.75 9.31 17.14
N ASN A 375 19.94 9.02 16.14
CA ASN A 375 19.74 9.86 14.95
C ASN A 375 18.30 10.29 14.81
N ASP A 376 18.06 11.24 13.89
CA ASP A 376 16.72 11.76 13.61
C ASP A 376 15.81 10.67 13.05
N ILE A 377 14.56 10.70 13.45
CA ILE A 377 13.48 9.84 12.96
C ILE A 377 12.66 10.56 11.90
N PHE A 378 11.83 9.83 11.17
CA PHE A 378 10.97 10.41 10.12
C PHE A 378 9.90 11.33 10.71
N GLY A 379 9.14 10.83 11.67
CA GLY A 379 8.03 11.55 12.29
C GLY A 379 8.47 12.51 13.41
N PRO A 380 7.54 13.28 13.99
CA PRO A 380 7.83 14.17 15.11
C PRO A 380 8.12 13.41 16.40
N GLN A 381 7.62 12.18 16.53
CA GLN A 381 7.77 11.29 17.68
C GLN A 381 7.71 9.83 17.24
N PRO A 382 8.20 8.87 18.05
CA PRO A 382 7.88 7.46 17.86
C PRO A 382 6.39 7.19 18.08
N TYR A 383 5.87 6.11 17.49
CA TYR A 383 4.50 5.65 17.74
C TYR A 383 4.46 4.89 19.07
N LEU A 384 3.55 5.27 19.97
CA LEU A 384 3.33 4.60 21.26
C LEU A 384 2.11 3.68 21.16
N ALA A 385 2.34 2.39 21.29
CA ALA A 385 1.32 1.34 21.30
C ALA A 385 1.22 0.72 22.69
N LEU A 386 0.02 0.63 23.24
CA LEU A 386 -0.24 0.07 24.56
C LEU A 386 -1.23 -1.08 24.47
N LYS A 387 -0.97 -2.16 25.21
CA LYS A 387 -1.94 -3.23 25.46
C LYS A 387 -2.24 -3.30 26.95
N LEU A 388 -3.53 -3.32 27.27
CA LEU A 388 -4.00 -3.36 28.66
C LEU A 388 -4.25 -4.80 29.12
N ASN A 389 -4.29 -5.00 30.45
CA ASN A 389 -4.59 -6.28 31.09
C ASN A 389 -5.97 -6.85 30.74
N ASP A 390 -6.93 -5.99 30.36
CA ASP A 390 -8.26 -6.37 29.90
C ASP A 390 -8.34 -6.68 28.40
N GLY A 391 -7.18 -6.65 27.69
CA GLY A 391 -7.05 -6.98 26.29
C GLY A 391 -7.29 -5.82 25.32
N ARG A 392 -7.64 -4.63 25.77
CA ARG A 392 -7.77 -3.44 24.92
C ARG A 392 -6.41 -2.99 24.39
N TYR A 393 -6.41 -2.42 23.20
CA TYR A 393 -5.26 -1.77 22.58
C TYR A 393 -5.52 -0.28 22.51
N LEU A 394 -4.53 0.51 22.88
CA LEU A 394 -4.58 1.97 22.89
C LEU A 394 -3.35 2.53 22.21
N TRP A 395 -3.51 3.69 21.63
CA TRP A 395 -2.47 4.55 21.10
C TRP A 395 -2.47 5.87 21.88
N ASP A 396 -1.28 6.45 22.09
CA ASP A 396 -1.16 7.75 22.74
C ASP A 396 0.09 8.49 22.23
N ASN A 397 0.18 9.78 22.57
CA ASN A 397 1.32 10.62 22.23
C ASN A 397 2.36 10.65 23.35
N PHE A 398 3.60 10.89 22.93
CA PHE A 398 4.66 11.26 23.86
C PHE A 398 4.70 12.76 24.11
N ASP A 399 5.23 13.17 25.26
CA ASP A 399 5.71 14.52 25.49
C ASP A 399 7.13 14.69 24.95
N PHE A 400 7.41 15.86 24.35
CA PHE A 400 8.75 16.21 23.93
C PHE A 400 9.60 16.60 25.14
N TYR A 401 10.69 15.88 25.38
CA TYR A 401 11.60 16.21 26.47
C TYR A 401 12.78 17.05 25.97
N LYS A 402 13.45 16.60 24.92
CA LYS A 402 14.51 17.31 24.19
C LYS A 402 14.69 16.66 22.82
N LYS A 403 15.56 17.22 21.96
CA LYS A 403 15.85 16.63 20.64
C LYS A 403 16.14 15.13 20.79
N ASN A 404 15.43 14.32 20.01
CA ASN A 404 15.54 12.85 19.94
C ASN A 404 15.28 12.14 21.29
N VAL A 405 14.55 12.77 22.20
CA VAL A 405 14.12 12.17 23.47
C VAL A 405 12.66 12.54 23.75
N TRP A 406 11.85 11.54 24.04
CA TRP A 406 10.43 11.64 24.35
C TRP A 406 10.14 10.92 25.66
N VAL A 407 9.12 11.37 26.36
CA VAL A 407 8.67 10.77 27.62
C VAL A 407 7.16 10.54 27.61
N TYR A 408 6.72 9.54 28.36
CA TYR A 408 5.30 9.28 28.58
C TYR A 408 5.10 8.95 30.07
N THR A 409 4.29 9.73 30.76
CA THR A 409 4.00 9.51 32.18
C THR A 409 2.74 8.66 32.33
N PHE A 410 2.86 7.56 33.07
CA PHE A 410 1.74 6.69 33.40
C PHE A 410 1.03 7.20 34.67
N ASP A 411 -0.13 7.83 34.50
CA ASP A 411 -0.91 8.39 35.61
C ASP A 411 -2.43 8.30 35.37
N ALA A 412 -3.22 9.03 36.17
CA ALA A 412 -4.68 8.99 36.06
C ALA A 412 -5.22 9.79 34.86
N ASP A 413 -4.44 10.73 34.32
CA ASP A 413 -4.82 11.58 33.20
C ASP A 413 -4.43 10.94 31.84
N SER A 414 -3.57 9.93 31.88
CA SER A 414 -3.16 9.11 30.74
C SER A 414 -3.65 7.67 30.92
N VAL A 415 -2.73 6.70 30.97
CA VAL A 415 -3.03 5.30 31.28
C VAL A 415 -2.23 4.87 32.51
N PRO A 416 -2.88 4.55 33.66
CA PRO A 416 -2.16 4.13 34.84
C PRO A 416 -1.34 2.85 34.62
N TYR A 417 -0.07 2.87 35.00
CA TYR A 417 0.88 1.77 34.78
C TYR A 417 0.39 0.39 35.27
N PRO A 418 -0.37 0.26 36.38
CA PRO A 418 -0.89 -1.05 36.79
C PRO A 418 -1.75 -1.75 35.73
N TYR A 419 -2.42 -0.99 34.86
CA TYR A 419 -3.28 -1.58 33.80
C TYR A 419 -2.52 -2.02 32.56
N ILE A 420 -1.24 -1.70 32.42
CA ILE A 420 -0.42 -2.08 31.27
C ILE A 420 -0.10 -3.59 31.31
N ASP A 421 -0.28 -4.26 30.19
CA ASP A 421 0.23 -5.61 29.90
C ASP A 421 1.49 -5.55 29.02
N LYS A 422 1.44 -4.77 27.91
CA LYS A 422 2.57 -4.60 26.99
C LYS A 422 2.69 -3.15 26.51
N ILE A 423 3.91 -2.75 26.17
CA ILE A 423 4.22 -1.47 25.53
C ILE A 423 4.98 -1.74 24.24
N GLY A 424 4.56 -1.12 23.15
CA GLY A 424 5.28 -1.10 21.89
C GLY A 424 5.68 0.32 21.52
N VAL A 425 6.92 0.50 21.10
CA VAL A 425 7.41 1.78 20.57
C VAL A 425 7.98 1.51 19.20
N ALA A 426 7.48 2.18 18.18
CA ALA A 426 7.91 1.97 16.80
C ALA A 426 8.23 3.29 16.11
N THR A 427 9.24 3.30 15.26
CA THR A 427 9.54 4.44 14.41
C THR A 427 10.27 4.00 13.15
N ASN A 428 10.28 4.87 12.16
CA ASN A 428 11.14 4.77 10.99
C ASN A 428 11.95 6.06 10.81
N ASN A 429 12.87 6.05 9.85
CA ASN A 429 13.60 7.24 9.44
C ASN A 429 13.31 7.58 7.96
N ALA A 430 13.86 8.68 7.47
CA ALA A 430 13.67 9.12 6.09
C ALA A 430 14.20 8.13 5.04
N TYR A 431 15.14 7.25 5.41
CA TYR A 431 15.64 6.16 4.57
C TYR A 431 14.66 4.98 4.50
N GLY A 432 13.66 4.94 5.38
CA GLY A 432 12.69 3.84 5.48
C GLY A 432 13.19 2.65 6.30
N LYS A 433 14.21 2.82 7.15
CA LYS A 433 14.57 1.84 8.16
C LYS A 433 13.57 1.90 9.32
N VAL A 434 13.20 0.77 9.87
CA VAL A 434 12.26 0.65 10.99
C VAL A 434 12.95 0.06 12.21
N GLU A 435 12.70 0.63 13.39
CA GLU A 435 13.01 0.02 14.67
C GLU A 435 11.77 -0.06 15.56
N ILE A 436 11.62 -1.18 16.26
CA ILE A 436 10.50 -1.46 17.14
C ILE A 436 11.06 -2.02 18.46
N LEU A 437 10.58 -1.50 19.57
CA LEU A 437 10.85 -1.99 20.90
C LEU A 437 9.54 -2.45 21.54
N ASN A 438 9.46 -3.72 21.92
CA ASN A 438 8.31 -4.28 22.62
C ASN A 438 8.72 -4.68 24.05
N TYR A 439 8.02 -4.13 25.03
CA TYR A 439 8.12 -4.46 26.44
C TYR A 439 6.99 -5.38 26.86
N ASP A 440 7.32 -6.46 27.52
CA ASP A 440 6.37 -7.36 28.17
C ASP A 440 6.50 -7.21 29.67
N LYS A 441 5.48 -6.65 30.33
CA LYS A 441 5.48 -6.36 31.76
C LYS A 441 5.56 -7.62 32.62
N LYS A 442 5.02 -8.75 32.14
CA LYS A 442 5.05 -10.02 32.91
C LYS A 442 6.45 -10.59 33.04
N THR A 443 7.27 -10.38 32.03
CA THR A 443 8.65 -10.87 31.99
C THR A 443 9.66 -9.79 32.31
N ASP A 444 9.24 -8.54 32.41
CA ASP A 444 10.08 -7.35 32.60
C ASP A 444 11.21 -7.26 31.56
N LYS A 445 10.87 -7.50 30.26
CA LYS A 445 11.85 -7.55 29.18
C LYS A 445 11.47 -6.71 27.99
N TRP A 446 12.47 -6.04 27.43
CA TRP A 446 12.43 -5.39 26.13
C TRP A 446 12.96 -6.31 25.03
N ASN A 447 12.25 -6.37 23.91
CA ASN A 447 12.68 -7.03 22.70
C ASN A 447 12.79 -5.99 21.58
N LYS A 448 13.92 -5.95 20.88
CA LYS A 448 14.16 -5.04 19.75
C LYS A 448 14.04 -5.80 18.43
N THR A 449 13.33 -5.21 17.48
CA THR A 449 13.23 -5.65 16.08
C THR A 449 13.67 -4.51 15.16
N SER A 450 14.50 -4.81 14.18
CA SER A 450 14.87 -3.90 13.09
C SER A 450 14.40 -4.51 11.78
N LEU A 451 13.76 -3.68 10.92
CA LEU A 451 13.27 -4.05 9.59
C LEU A 451 13.84 -3.12 8.53
N ASN A 452 14.07 -3.64 7.30
CA ASN A 452 14.50 -2.93 6.07
C ASN A 452 15.98 -2.55 6.05
#